data_480b409650c3f2a19568532f3d24f475
#
_entry.id   480b409650c3f2a19568532f3d24f475
#
_cell.length_a   1.000
_cell.length_b   1.000
_cell.length_c   1.000
_cell.angle_alpha   90.00
_cell.angle_beta   90.00
_cell.angle_gamma   90.00
#
_symmetry.space_group_name_H-M   'P 1'
#
loop_
_entity.id
_entity.type
_entity.pdbx_description
1 polymer ?
#
loop_
_entity_poly.entity_id
_entity_poly.type
_entity_poly.pdbx_seq_one_letter_code
_entity_poly.pdbx_strand_id
1 'polypeptide(L)'
;MIAMRWLVFLLLVSLAPVPTLHAEAQESSQVQIQLPRTPPEDTVEDEARRKFERDQQKKANEERFQKVKEDTEKLVQLSNELKDYVGKANEHTLSLDVIKKAEEIERLAKSVKDKMRAN
;
A
#
# COMPACT_ATOMS: atom_id res chain seq x y z
N MET A 1 18.86 31.99 -15.59
CA MET A 1 19.56 31.38 -16.74
C MET A 1 19.34 29.89 -16.87
N ILE A 2 18.13 29.40 -16.66
CA ILE A 2 17.79 27.96 -16.80
C ILE A 2 16.76 27.73 -17.93
N ALA A 3 16.25 28.79 -18.54
CA ALA A 3 15.22 28.72 -19.57
C ALA A 3 15.74 28.53 -21.01
N MET A 4 17.07 28.37 -21.24
CA MET A 4 17.65 28.37 -22.57
C MET A 4 18.21 27.03 -23.03
N ARG A 5 17.99 25.94 -22.28
CA ARG A 5 18.49 24.60 -22.63
C ARG A 5 17.42 23.66 -23.22
N TRP A 6 16.17 24.09 -23.31
CA TRP A 6 15.06 23.25 -23.82
C TRP A 6 14.72 23.52 -25.29
N LEU A 7 15.32 24.54 -25.92
CA LEU A 7 15.01 24.96 -27.29
C LEU A 7 15.91 24.32 -28.37
N VAL A 8 16.88 23.49 -28.02
CA VAL A 8 17.81 22.85 -28.96
C VAL A 8 17.42 21.42 -29.33
N PHE A 9 16.44 20.82 -28.66
CA PHE A 9 16.06 19.44 -28.93
C PHE A 9 14.92 19.26 -29.97
N LEU A 10 14.41 20.32 -30.56
CA LEU A 10 13.24 20.28 -31.45
C LEU A 10 13.54 20.42 -32.93
N LEU A 11 14.77 20.20 -33.36
CA LEU A 11 15.14 20.43 -34.77
C LEU A 11 16.01 19.33 -35.38
N LEU A 12 15.68 18.07 -35.12
CA LEU A 12 16.29 16.92 -35.80
C LEU A 12 15.31 15.74 -35.93
N VAL A 13 14.11 16.02 -36.50
CA VAL A 13 13.32 14.97 -37.14
C VAL A 13 13.47 15.18 -38.66
N SER A 14 14.57 14.70 -39.16
CA SER A 14 14.90 14.60 -40.56
C SER A 14 14.08 13.45 -41.18
N LEU A 15 13.14 13.83 -42.02
CA LEU A 15 12.82 13.36 -43.35
C LEU A 15 13.58 12.07 -43.78
N ALA A 16 12.95 10.92 -43.66
CA ALA A 16 13.37 9.70 -44.31
C ALA A 16 12.32 9.30 -45.38
N PRO A 17 12.75 9.02 -46.62
CA PRO A 17 11.84 8.65 -47.70
C PRO A 17 11.36 7.21 -47.52
N VAL A 18 10.06 6.98 -47.68
CA VAL A 18 9.44 5.68 -47.70
C VAL A 18 9.69 5.01 -49.04
N PRO A 19 10.28 3.83 -49.12
CA PRO A 19 10.23 3.04 -50.33
C PRO A 19 8.89 2.34 -50.43
N THR A 20 8.07 2.72 -51.37
CA THR A 20 6.93 1.96 -51.86
C THR A 20 7.44 0.67 -52.51
N LEU A 21 7.35 -0.42 -51.81
CA LEU A 21 7.42 -1.74 -52.45
C LEU A 21 6.02 -2.30 -52.51
N HIS A 22 5.49 -2.25 -53.71
CA HIS A 22 4.37 -3.08 -54.12
C HIS A 22 4.85 -4.53 -54.10
N ALA A 23 4.28 -5.33 -53.25
CA ALA A 23 4.32 -6.77 -53.39
C ALA A 23 2.88 -7.27 -53.26
N GLU A 24 2.47 -7.86 -54.34
CA GLU A 24 1.20 -8.47 -54.65
C GLU A 24 0.70 -9.45 -53.57
N ALA A 25 -0.60 -9.37 -53.41
CA ALA A 25 -1.53 -10.36 -52.93
C ALA A 25 -1.01 -11.81 -52.93
N GLN A 26 -0.89 -12.37 -51.71
CA GLN A 26 -1.30 -13.75 -51.52
C GLN A 26 -2.32 -13.77 -50.40
N GLU A 27 -3.51 -13.75 -50.85
CA GLU A 27 -4.74 -14.09 -50.12
C GLU A 27 -4.66 -15.57 -49.70
N SER A 28 -3.91 -15.83 -48.66
CA SER A 28 -4.09 -17.04 -47.90
C SER A 28 -5.15 -16.73 -46.85
N SER A 29 -6.38 -17.06 -47.17
CA SER A 29 -7.47 -17.18 -46.23
C SER A 29 -7.08 -18.14 -45.12
N GLN A 30 -6.33 -17.66 -44.17
CA GLN A 30 -6.23 -18.30 -42.87
C GLN A 30 -7.59 -18.06 -42.20
N VAL A 31 -8.46 -19.03 -42.35
CA VAL A 31 -9.61 -19.22 -41.50
C VAL A 31 -9.00 -19.35 -40.09
N GLN A 32 -8.82 -18.21 -39.40
CA GLN A 32 -8.64 -18.21 -37.98
C GLN A 32 -9.96 -18.75 -37.40
N ILE A 33 -9.96 -20.05 -37.15
CA ILE A 33 -10.91 -20.66 -36.25
C ILE A 33 -10.63 -20.00 -34.89
N GLN A 34 -11.33 -18.88 -34.66
CA GLN A 34 -11.43 -18.32 -33.33
C GLN A 34 -12.25 -19.36 -32.55
N LEU A 35 -11.56 -20.31 -31.94
CA LEU A 35 -12.16 -21.10 -30.88
C LEU A 35 -12.72 -20.10 -29.87
N PRO A 36 -13.97 -20.20 -29.47
CA PRO A 36 -14.50 -19.43 -28.37
C PRO A 36 -13.51 -19.63 -27.22
N ARG A 37 -12.82 -18.56 -26.80
CA ARG A 37 -12.12 -18.58 -25.53
C ARG A 37 -13.22 -18.72 -24.49
N THR A 38 -13.52 -19.95 -24.12
CA THR A 38 -14.21 -20.22 -22.89
C THR A 38 -13.40 -19.48 -21.82
N PRO A 39 -14.01 -18.59 -21.02
CA PRO A 39 -13.34 -18.04 -19.84
C PRO A 39 -12.73 -19.25 -19.13
N PRO A 40 -11.50 -19.15 -18.61
CA PRO A 40 -10.92 -20.26 -17.86
C PRO A 40 -11.96 -20.65 -16.82
N GLU A 41 -12.47 -21.86 -16.97
CA GLU A 41 -13.41 -22.44 -16.04
C GLU A 41 -12.68 -22.45 -14.71
N ASP A 42 -13.14 -21.58 -13.76
CA ASP A 42 -12.56 -21.54 -12.42
C ASP A 42 -12.64 -22.96 -11.89
N THR A 43 -11.51 -23.62 -11.85
CA THR A 43 -11.46 -24.99 -11.36
C THR A 43 -11.82 -24.99 -9.87
N VAL A 44 -12.40 -26.09 -9.40
CA VAL A 44 -12.73 -26.25 -7.97
C VAL A 44 -11.51 -25.96 -7.07
N GLU A 45 -10.31 -26.23 -7.59
CA GLU A 45 -9.04 -25.95 -6.92
C GLU A 45 -8.78 -24.45 -6.81
N ASP A 46 -9.11 -23.66 -7.84
CA ASP A 46 -8.93 -22.19 -7.82
C ASP A 46 -9.93 -21.55 -6.85
N GLU A 47 -11.15 -22.03 -6.79
CA GLU A 47 -12.13 -21.56 -5.80
C GLU A 47 -11.71 -21.89 -4.37
N ALA A 48 -11.22 -23.10 -4.13
CA ALA A 48 -10.73 -23.53 -2.83
C ALA A 48 -9.54 -22.67 -2.38
N ARG A 49 -8.60 -22.39 -3.29
CA ARG A 49 -7.45 -21.52 -3.03
C ARG A 49 -7.89 -20.09 -2.70
N ARG A 50 -8.78 -19.50 -3.50
CA ARG A 50 -9.31 -18.15 -3.25
C ARG A 50 -10.05 -18.06 -1.91
N LYS A 51 -10.79 -19.11 -1.55
CA LYS A 51 -11.46 -19.20 -0.26
C LYS A 51 -10.44 -19.24 0.87
N PHE A 52 -9.43 -20.08 0.75
CA PHE A 52 -8.35 -20.19 1.73
C PHE A 52 -7.62 -18.85 1.93
N GLU A 53 -7.25 -18.17 0.85
CA GLU A 53 -6.61 -16.86 0.89
C GLU A 53 -7.49 -15.80 1.59
N ARG A 54 -8.79 -15.78 1.28
CA ARG A 54 -9.74 -14.89 1.96
C ARG A 54 -9.87 -15.19 3.45
N ASP A 55 -9.90 -16.45 3.82
CA ASP A 55 -10.01 -16.85 5.22
C ASP A 55 -8.74 -16.50 6.01
N GLN A 56 -7.57 -16.69 5.40
CA GLN A 56 -6.30 -16.25 5.95
C GLN A 56 -6.26 -14.73 6.15
N GLN A 57 -6.71 -13.96 5.17
CA GLN A 57 -6.73 -12.51 5.23
C GLN A 57 -7.70 -12.00 6.31
N LYS A 58 -8.89 -12.62 6.42
CA LYS A 58 -9.85 -12.30 7.49
C LYS A 58 -9.25 -12.54 8.87
N LYS A 59 -8.62 -13.70 9.07
CA LYS A 59 -7.97 -14.05 10.33
C LYS A 59 -6.84 -13.07 10.69
N ALA A 60 -5.99 -12.74 9.72
CA ALA A 60 -4.92 -11.75 9.93
C ALA A 60 -5.46 -10.36 10.29
N ASN A 61 -6.56 -9.94 9.66
CA ASN A 61 -7.22 -8.67 9.97
C ASN A 61 -7.85 -8.68 11.36
N GLU A 62 -8.48 -9.78 11.75
CA GLU A 62 -9.05 -9.95 13.07
C GLU A 62 -8.00 -9.90 14.19
N GLU A 63 -6.89 -10.63 14.02
CA GLU A 63 -5.76 -10.58 14.95
C GLU A 63 -5.16 -9.16 15.05
N ARG A 64 -5.03 -8.47 13.92
CA ARG A 64 -4.57 -7.07 13.88
C ARG A 64 -5.51 -6.16 14.65
N PHE A 65 -6.81 -6.31 14.46
CA PHE A 65 -7.83 -5.52 15.16
C PHE A 65 -7.81 -5.76 16.67
N GLN A 66 -7.65 -6.99 17.12
CA GLN A 66 -7.50 -7.29 18.54
C GLN A 66 -6.26 -6.59 19.14
N LYS A 67 -5.13 -6.62 18.45
CA LYS A 67 -3.93 -5.89 18.89
C LYS A 67 -4.12 -4.38 18.93
N VAL A 68 -4.90 -3.80 18.01
CA VAL A 68 -5.26 -2.38 18.05
C VAL A 68 -6.09 -2.06 19.29
N LYS A 69 -7.05 -2.92 19.65
CA LYS A 69 -7.85 -2.75 20.87
C LYS A 69 -6.97 -2.78 22.12
N GLU A 70 -6.11 -3.79 22.25
CA GLU A 70 -5.19 -3.93 23.39
C GLU A 70 -4.26 -2.70 23.51
N ASP A 71 -3.65 -2.26 22.41
CA ASP A 71 -2.80 -1.07 22.39
C ASP A 71 -3.57 0.20 22.79
N THR A 72 -4.84 0.31 22.37
CA THR A 72 -5.71 1.45 22.70
C THR A 72 -6.08 1.46 24.19
N GLU A 73 -6.42 0.31 24.76
CA GLU A 73 -6.69 0.20 26.20
C GLU A 73 -5.44 0.57 27.00
N LYS A 74 -4.27 0.11 26.59
CA LYS A 74 -3.00 0.47 27.24
C LYS A 74 -2.68 1.96 27.11
N LEU A 75 -3.00 2.59 25.96
CA LEU A 75 -2.86 4.03 25.78
C LEU A 75 -3.71 4.83 26.77
N VAL A 76 -4.96 4.41 27.00
CA VAL A 76 -5.86 5.03 27.98
C VAL A 76 -5.26 4.93 29.37
N GLN A 77 -4.79 3.74 29.76
CA GLN A 77 -4.16 3.51 31.05
C GLN A 77 -2.93 4.41 31.25
N LEU A 78 -2.00 4.41 30.31
CA LEU A 78 -0.78 5.22 30.39
C LEU A 78 -1.08 6.74 30.39
N SER A 79 -2.12 7.16 29.66
CA SER A 79 -2.54 8.56 29.65
C SER A 79 -3.09 9.00 31.01
N ASN A 80 -3.84 8.14 31.69
CA ASN A 80 -4.33 8.38 33.05
C ASN A 80 -3.16 8.44 34.06
N GLU A 81 -2.23 7.51 33.96
CA GLU A 81 -1.04 7.49 34.79
C GLU A 81 -0.21 8.76 34.58
N LEU A 82 0.01 9.18 33.31
CA LEU A 82 0.71 10.41 32.96
C LEU A 82 0.04 11.62 33.59
N LYS A 83 -1.30 11.71 33.48
CA LYS A 83 -2.09 12.76 34.12
C LYS A 83 -1.86 12.83 35.64
N ASP A 84 -1.86 11.67 36.29
CA ASP A 84 -1.65 11.58 37.74
C ASP A 84 -0.23 11.99 38.13
N TYR A 85 0.77 11.60 37.36
CA TYR A 85 2.17 12.03 37.61
C TYR A 85 2.34 13.54 37.44
N VAL A 86 1.80 14.10 36.37
CA VAL A 86 1.84 15.57 36.13
C VAL A 86 1.10 16.32 37.23
N GLY A 87 -0.04 15.79 37.71
CA GLY A 87 -0.80 16.41 38.81
C GLY A 87 -0.08 16.39 40.16
N LYS A 88 0.85 15.44 40.37
CA LYS A 88 1.68 15.31 41.58
C LYS A 88 3.02 16.03 41.48
N ALA A 89 3.47 16.36 40.27
CA ALA A 89 4.72 17.06 40.02
C ALA A 89 4.56 18.55 40.34
N ASN A 90 5.53 19.13 41.05
CA ASN A 90 5.63 20.57 41.16
C ASN A 90 6.38 21.17 39.98
N GLU A 91 6.18 22.46 39.72
CA GLU A 91 6.71 23.18 38.54
C GLU A 91 8.24 23.06 38.36
N HIS A 92 8.98 22.62 39.40
CA HIS A 92 10.42 22.52 39.39
C HIS A 92 10.95 21.09 39.21
N THR A 93 10.08 20.08 39.14
CA THR A 93 10.51 18.68 39.05
C THR A 93 10.00 18.04 37.75
N LEU A 94 10.84 18.14 36.72
CA LEU A 94 10.67 17.29 35.53
C LEU A 94 10.96 15.86 35.93
N SER A 95 9.92 15.08 36.17
CA SER A 95 10.07 13.67 36.51
C SER A 95 10.50 12.88 35.28
N LEU A 96 11.61 12.14 35.40
CA LEU A 96 12.05 11.23 34.35
C LEU A 96 10.96 10.19 34.01
N ASP A 97 10.11 9.84 34.99
CA ASP A 97 9.02 8.90 34.79
C ASP A 97 7.92 9.48 33.89
N VAL A 98 7.67 10.79 33.97
CA VAL A 98 6.75 11.50 33.04
C VAL A 98 7.26 11.41 31.62
N ILE A 99 8.56 11.65 31.40
CA ILE A 99 9.18 11.55 30.07
C ILE A 99 9.06 10.13 29.52
N LYS A 100 9.44 9.13 30.31
CA LYS A 100 9.35 7.70 29.88
C LYS A 100 7.93 7.29 29.54
N LYS A 101 6.92 7.72 30.31
CA LYS A 101 5.50 7.43 30.00
C LYS A 101 5.02 8.13 28.74
N ALA A 102 5.47 9.35 28.52
CA ALA A 102 5.15 10.09 27.29
C ALA A 102 5.75 9.37 26.05
N GLU A 103 6.98 8.92 26.13
CA GLU A 103 7.63 8.14 25.05
C GLU A 103 6.92 6.79 24.79
N GLU A 104 6.45 6.13 25.83
CA GLU A 104 5.70 4.87 25.69
C GLU A 104 4.35 5.11 25.01
N ILE A 105 3.64 6.19 25.37
CA ILE A 105 2.39 6.62 24.72
C ILE A 105 2.64 6.92 23.24
N GLU A 106 3.69 7.67 22.92
CA GLU A 106 4.04 7.99 21.53
C GLU A 106 4.28 6.70 20.71
N ARG A 107 5.04 5.76 21.24
CA ARG A 107 5.33 4.48 20.59
C ARG A 107 4.06 3.65 20.34
N LEU A 108 3.16 3.58 21.33
CA LEU A 108 1.89 2.87 21.19
C LEU A 108 0.95 3.56 20.20
N ALA A 109 0.86 4.89 20.23
CA ALA A 109 0.05 5.66 19.28
C ALA A 109 0.53 5.45 17.84
N LYS A 110 1.85 5.41 17.63
CA LYS A 110 2.44 5.06 16.34
C LYS A 110 2.07 3.63 15.92
N SER A 111 2.17 2.66 16.83
CA SER A 111 1.80 1.26 16.58
C SER A 111 0.34 1.13 16.13
N VAL A 112 -0.59 1.79 16.82
CA VAL A 112 -2.02 1.82 16.44
C VAL A 112 -2.19 2.40 15.03
N LYS A 113 -1.57 3.55 14.77
CA LYS A 113 -1.62 4.20 13.45
C LYS A 113 -1.13 3.30 12.34
N ASP A 114 0.01 2.64 12.53
CA ASP A 114 0.62 1.77 11.52
C ASP A 114 -0.24 0.52 11.27
N LYS A 115 -0.81 -0.08 12.31
CA LYS A 115 -1.75 -1.21 12.19
C LYS A 115 -3.05 -0.84 11.47
N MET A 116 -3.54 0.39 11.66
CA MET A 116 -4.75 0.88 10.97
C MET A 116 -4.50 1.21 9.50
N ARG A 117 -3.27 1.54 9.11
CA ARG A 117 -2.90 1.83 7.73
C ARG A 117 -2.57 0.59 6.89
N ALA A 118 -2.29 -0.52 7.53
CA ALA A 118 -1.87 -1.76 6.86
C ALA A 118 -3.04 -2.57 6.25
N ASN A 119 -4.13 -1.90 5.88
CA ASN A 119 -5.25 -2.48 5.12
C ASN A 119 -5.03 -2.33 3.62
#